data_520e47a9ee8e8ee5d125ef4841bd151d
#
_entry.id   520e47a9ee8e8ee5d125ef4841bd151d
#
_cell.length_a   1.000
_cell.length_b   1.000
_cell.length_c   1.000
_cell.angle_alpha   90.00
_cell.angle_beta   90.00
_cell.angle_gamma   90.00
#
_symmetry.space_group_name_H-M   'P 1'
#
loop_
_entity.id
_entity.type
_entity.pdbx_description
1 polymer ?
#
loop_
_entity_poly.entity_id
_entity_poly.type
_entity_poly.pdbx_seq_one_letter_code
_entity_poly.pdbx_strand_id
1 'polypeptide(L)' 'MTKNKSKKSAKRGNIYETVSNNIQKITRPSGTVSYRVRVTEDGVMYSQYETSLKKAKTLRNEWIGA' A
#
# COMPACT_ATOMS: atom_id res chain seq x y z
N MET A 1 -3.87 21.87 19.03
CA MET A 1 -3.44 21.55 18.73
C MET A 1 -3.43 21.12 18.42
N THR A 2 -3.33 21.08 18.05
CA THR A 2 -3.10 20.60 17.58
C THR A 2 -2.95 20.21 17.00
N LYS A 3 -2.92 20.34 16.71
CA LYS A 3 -2.56 19.93 16.09
C LYS A 3 -2.12 19.71 15.53
N ASN A 4 -1.84 19.81 15.46
CA ASN A 4 -1.16 19.43 14.86
C ASN A 4 -0.64 19.06 14.78
N LYS A 5 -0.67 19.09 14.81
CA LYS A 5 0.09 18.63 14.74
C LYS A 5 0.38 18.05 14.38
N SER A 6 0.31 17.90 14.13
CA SER A 6 0.74 17.19 13.74
C SER A 6 0.93 17.18 13.01
N LYS A 7 0.71 17.23 12.58
CA LYS A 7 1.05 17.22 11.63
C LYS A 7 2.34 17.34 11.28
N LYS A 8 3.09 17.68 11.65
CA LYS A 8 4.33 17.71 11.49
C LYS A 8 5.00 16.47 11.51
N SER A 9 4.74 15.69 12.31
CA SER A 9 5.21 14.35 12.26
C SER A 9 4.75 13.69 10.98
N ALA A 10 3.75 14.21 10.40
CA ALA A 10 3.27 13.69 9.12
C ALA A 10 4.35 13.76 8.06
N LYS A 11 5.28 14.66 8.20
CA LYS A 11 6.33 14.77 7.23
C LYS A 11 7.25 13.59 7.24
N ARG A 12 7.28 12.90 8.37
CA ARG A 12 8.14 11.77 8.48
C ARG A 12 7.43 10.49 8.24
N GLY A 13 6.14 10.52 8.04
CA GLY A 13 5.38 9.31 7.81
C GLY A 13 5.48 8.81 6.40
N ASN A 14 4.99 7.62 6.18
CA ASN A 14 4.88 7.05 4.84
C ASN A 14 3.72 7.71 4.12
N ILE A 15 3.84 7.79 2.81
CA ILE A 15 2.77 8.32 1.96
C ILE A 15 2.11 7.14 1.27
N TYR A 16 0.80 7.04 1.38
CA TYR A 16 0.02 5.94 0.82
C TYR A 16 -0.84 6.44 -0.31
N GLU A 17 -0.78 5.76 -1.45
CA GLU A 17 -1.58 6.13 -2.62
C GLU A 17 -2.17 4.89 -3.23
N THR A 18 -3.46 4.92 -3.54
CA THR A 18 -4.08 3.82 -4.25
C THR A 18 -3.75 3.99 -5.74
N VAL A 19 -2.98 3.06 -6.28
CA VAL A 19 -2.53 3.16 -7.68
C VAL A 19 -3.24 2.18 -8.59
N SER A 20 -3.92 1.19 -8.01
CA SER A 20 -4.69 0.23 -8.77
C SER A 20 -5.63 -0.46 -7.81
N ASN A 21 -6.60 -1.21 -8.34
CA ASN A 21 -7.51 -1.94 -7.47
C ASN A 21 -6.71 -2.87 -6.56
N ASN A 22 -6.98 -2.78 -5.25
CA ASN A 22 -6.35 -3.64 -4.25
C ASN A 22 -4.85 -3.41 -4.11
N ILE A 23 -4.30 -2.36 -4.70
CA ILE A 23 -2.86 -2.09 -4.63
C ILE A 23 -2.63 -0.68 -4.16
N GLN A 24 -1.81 -0.55 -3.13
CA GLN A 24 -1.47 0.74 -2.56
C GLN A 24 0.03 0.94 -2.67
N LYS A 25 0.42 2.11 -3.16
CA LYS A 25 1.82 2.48 -3.24
C LYS A 25 2.22 3.15 -1.95
N ILE A 26 3.31 2.72 -1.37
CA ILE A 26 3.81 3.25 -0.11
C ILE A 26 5.17 3.87 -0.36
N THR A 27 5.26 5.18 -0.13
CA THR A 27 6.52 5.89 -0.27
C THR A 27 7.01 6.25 1.13
N ARG A 28 8.19 5.78 1.46
CA ARG A 28 8.76 6.04 2.78
C ARG A 28 9.56 7.32 2.75
N PRO A 29 9.81 7.93 3.93
CA PRO A 29 10.57 9.18 3.98
C PRO A 29 11.95 9.07 3.35
N SER A 30 12.52 7.87 3.34
CA SER A 30 13.83 7.65 2.72
C SER A 30 13.77 7.64 1.20
N GLY A 31 12.57 7.65 0.63
CA GLY A 31 12.41 7.55 -0.82
C GLY A 31 12.16 6.15 -1.32
N THR A 32 12.23 5.17 -0.43
CA THR A 32 11.97 3.79 -0.82
C THR A 32 10.48 3.59 -1.10
N VAL A 33 10.18 2.92 -2.20
CA VAL A 33 8.81 2.68 -2.61
C VAL A 33 8.50 1.19 -2.54
N SER A 34 7.33 0.88 -2.00
CA SER A 34 6.83 -0.49 -1.97
C SER A 34 5.37 -0.47 -2.40
N TYR A 35 4.85 -1.64 -2.73
CA TYR A 35 3.45 -1.78 -3.11
C TYR A 35 2.82 -2.83 -2.22
N ARG A 36 1.65 -2.51 -1.68
CA ARG A 36 0.95 -3.43 -0.81
C ARG A 36 -0.30 -3.92 -1.53
N VAL A 37 -0.39 -5.24 -1.65
CA VAL A 37 -1.56 -5.88 -2.26
C VAL A 37 -2.45 -6.37 -1.15
N ARG A 38 -3.74 -6.03 -1.19
CA ARG A 38 -4.69 -6.47 -0.19
C ARG A 38 -5.92 -7.01 -0.88
N VAL A 39 -6.29 -8.22 -0.56
CA VAL A 39 -7.48 -8.85 -1.12
C VAL A 39 -8.23 -9.51 0.02
N THR A 40 -9.55 -9.29 0.07
CA THR A 40 -10.41 -9.94 1.04
C THR A 40 -11.29 -10.91 0.31
N GLU A 41 -11.29 -12.16 0.75
CA GLU A 41 -12.08 -13.20 0.12
C GLU A 41 -12.65 -14.11 1.19
N ASP A 42 -13.97 -14.30 1.16
CA ASP A 42 -14.65 -15.15 2.14
C ASP A 42 -14.34 -14.73 3.59
N GLY A 43 -14.24 -13.42 3.81
CA GLY A 43 -13.97 -12.91 5.14
C GLY A 43 -12.53 -13.01 5.57
N VAL A 44 -11.65 -13.51 4.71
CA VAL A 44 -10.24 -13.63 5.01
C VAL A 44 -9.48 -12.57 4.23
N MET A 45 -8.61 -11.83 4.93
CA MET A 45 -7.82 -10.80 4.28
C MET A 45 -6.42 -11.30 4.01
N TYR A 46 -6.00 -11.14 2.76
CA TYR A 46 -4.65 -11.48 2.34
C TYR A 46 -3.92 -10.17 2.04
N SER A 47 -2.69 -10.07 2.47
CA SER A 47 -1.90 -8.89 2.14
C SER A 47 -0.44 -9.29 1.99
N GLN A 48 0.23 -8.59 1.10
CA GLN A 48 1.64 -8.84 0.85
C GLN A 48 2.26 -7.60 0.23
N TYR A 49 3.53 -7.40 0.51
CA TYR A 49 4.27 -6.27 -0.05
C TYR A 49 5.10 -6.75 -1.23
N GLU A 50 5.16 -5.93 -2.26
CA GLU A 50 5.98 -6.20 -3.43
C GLU A 50 6.83 -4.98 -3.73
N THR A 51 7.92 -5.19 -4.42
CA THR A 51 8.82 -4.10 -4.74
C THR A 51 8.51 -3.43 -6.06
N SER A 52 7.64 -4.02 -6.88
CA SER A 52 7.30 -3.42 -8.16
C SER A 52 5.80 -3.51 -8.40
N LEU A 53 5.29 -2.52 -9.12
CA LEU A 53 3.86 -2.49 -9.42
C LEU A 53 3.46 -3.68 -10.29
N LYS A 54 4.34 -4.07 -11.20
CA LYS A 54 4.05 -5.19 -12.08
C LYS A 54 3.85 -6.47 -11.27
N LYS A 55 4.73 -6.73 -10.31
CA LYS A 55 4.60 -7.90 -9.47
C LYS A 55 3.35 -7.82 -8.59
N ALA A 56 3.05 -6.62 -8.11
CA ALA A 56 1.87 -6.44 -7.29
C ALA A 56 0.60 -6.75 -8.08
N LYS A 57 0.54 -6.31 -9.32
CA LYS A 57 -0.63 -6.58 -10.16
C LYS A 57 -0.76 -8.07 -10.46
N THR A 58 0.35 -8.73 -10.72
CA THR A 58 0.33 -10.16 -10.98
C THR A 58 -0.18 -10.91 -9.77
N LEU A 59 0.32 -10.56 -8.60
CA LEU A 59 -0.10 -11.21 -7.37
C LEU A 59 -1.58 -10.96 -7.10
N ARG A 60 -2.03 -9.71 -7.28
CA ARG A 60 -3.44 -9.40 -7.09
C ARG A 60 -4.32 -10.25 -8.00
N ASN A 61 -3.92 -10.38 -9.27
CA ASN A 61 -4.72 -11.13 -10.22
C ASN A 61 -4.79 -12.61 -9.84
N GLU A 62 -3.69 -13.14 -9.33
CA GLU A 62 -3.70 -14.53 -8.86
C GLU A 62 -4.66 -14.70 -7.70
N TRP A 63 -4.64 -13.77 -6.76
CA TRP A 63 -5.47 -13.87 -5.57
C TRP A 63 -6.95 -13.75 -5.86
N ILE A 64 -7.32 -12.93 -6.83
CA ILE A 64 -8.74 -12.76 -7.13
C ILE A 64 -9.20 -13.68 -8.26
N GLY A 65 -8.33 -14.56 -8.70
CA GLY A 65 -8.73 -15.58 -9.65
C GLY A 65 -8.85 -15.09 -11.07
N ALA A 66 -8.23 -13.99 -11.37
CA ALA A 66 -8.33 -13.43 -12.72
C ALA A 66 -7.25 -13.98 -13.63
#